data_95d7bbfd729467a44e2af7f6534244f7
#
_entry.id   95d7bbfd729467a44e2af7f6534244f7
#
_cell.length_a   1.000
_cell.length_b   1.000
_cell.length_c   1.000
_cell.angle_alpha   90.00
_cell.angle_beta   90.00
_cell.angle_gamma   90.00
#
_symmetry.space_group_name_H-M   'P 1'
#
loop_
_entity.id
_entity.type
_entity.pdbx_description
1 polymer ?
#
loop_
_entity_poly.entity_id
_entity_poly.type
_entity_poly.pdbx_seq_one_letter_code
_entity_poly.pdbx_strand_id
1 'polypeptide(L)'
;MNNHNGTLHRGWQSLQRWRIQIFVITWLAYAAFYFTRKAFSVAKLGIAEDPSFELDKSAMADLDALYLAAYAVGQFMWGVFADRFGTRVVVLGGLLTSALAALVMGTFATLPIFAACMVVQGLAQSTGWSGLCKNIGAFFATYERGRVLGLWSTCYAFGGLVATPFAGWCAYRLTHDWRMAFLSSAGVVLAVAVLFFFLQRSRPQDVGLPPVEAEAAPPANAPRPNHSGALLKALRNPHVLVLGIAYFLLKPARYAILLWGPVIIYERMPEIGKVASAIVPSAFEVAGLAGPILIGLASDKLFGARRMPACVLSLAALTVSLALFVPAMQSGSLYLVVSLLFMMGVTLYGPDSMISGAAAIDFGTSEAAGTATGFVNGCGSVGAILGGLLPGYFDTLTVFFVFTATALLASLLLVPFWNSRPGACRVEPKAHAGGPLLAAGKPR
;
A
#
# COMPACT_ATOMS: atom_id res chain seq x y z
N MET A 1 29.28 -41.62 -3.19
CA MET A 1 27.99 -41.05 -2.78
C MET A 1 28.06 -39.87 -1.80
N ASN A 2 29.18 -39.64 -1.10
CA ASN A 2 29.24 -38.57 -0.06
C ASN A 2 29.50 -37.13 -0.56
N ASN A 3 29.96 -36.92 -1.79
CA ASN A 3 30.24 -35.54 -2.28
C ASN A 3 28.98 -34.80 -2.79
N HIS A 4 27.94 -35.52 -3.17
CA HIS A 4 26.69 -34.89 -3.69
C HIS A 4 25.84 -34.25 -2.57
N ASN A 5 25.81 -34.88 -1.39
CA ASN A 5 25.09 -34.33 -0.23
C ASN A 5 25.74 -33.06 0.35
N GLY A 6 27.07 -32.96 0.29
CA GLY A 6 27.77 -31.77 0.78
C GLY A 6 27.60 -30.53 -0.10
N THR A 7 27.52 -30.71 -1.40
CA THR A 7 27.26 -29.61 -2.35
C THR A 7 25.82 -29.11 -2.30
N LEU A 8 24.85 -30.01 -2.17
CA LEU A 8 23.44 -29.65 -1.99
C LEU A 8 23.21 -28.89 -0.68
N HIS A 9 23.83 -29.34 0.42
CA HIS A 9 23.72 -28.68 1.72
C HIS A 9 24.31 -27.25 1.73
N ARG A 10 25.47 -27.05 1.07
CA ARG A 10 26.08 -25.72 0.90
C ARG A 10 25.22 -24.80 0.01
N GLY A 11 24.64 -25.32 -1.05
CA GLY A 11 23.73 -24.59 -1.93
C GLY A 11 22.46 -24.12 -1.20
N TRP A 12 21.89 -24.97 -0.36
CA TRP A 12 20.72 -24.62 0.46
C TRP A 12 21.01 -23.54 1.51
N GLN A 13 22.14 -23.64 2.21
CA GLN A 13 22.56 -22.60 3.17
C GLN A 13 22.84 -21.28 2.50
N SER A 14 23.41 -21.29 1.30
CA SER A 14 23.63 -20.09 0.50
C SER A 14 22.32 -19.45 0.05
N LEU A 15 21.33 -20.23 -0.42
CA LEU A 15 20.01 -19.74 -0.81
C LEU A 15 19.26 -19.10 0.36
N GLN A 16 19.30 -19.71 1.54
CA GLN A 16 18.66 -19.17 2.75
C GLN A 16 19.23 -17.81 3.16
N ARG A 17 20.56 -17.65 3.10
CA ARG A 17 21.22 -16.37 3.38
C ARG A 17 20.77 -15.30 2.38
N TRP A 18 20.73 -15.61 1.11
CA TRP A 18 20.27 -14.69 0.08
C TRP A 18 18.80 -14.33 0.23
N ARG A 19 17.93 -15.27 0.59
CA ARG A 19 16.51 -15.02 0.88
C ARG A 19 16.32 -14.00 2.01
N ILE A 20 17.05 -14.18 3.11
CA ILE A 20 17.01 -13.24 4.24
C ILE A 20 17.55 -11.88 3.82
N GLN A 21 18.69 -11.84 3.14
CA GLN A 21 19.29 -10.59 2.68
C GLN A 21 18.37 -9.83 1.72
N ILE A 22 17.79 -10.50 0.72
CA ILE A 22 16.85 -9.88 -0.23
C ILE A 22 15.59 -9.42 0.47
N PHE A 23 15.05 -10.23 1.38
CA PHE A 23 13.89 -9.83 2.19
C PHE A 23 14.19 -8.54 2.95
N VAL A 24 15.26 -8.50 3.72
CA VAL A 24 15.61 -7.34 4.57
C VAL A 24 15.89 -6.10 3.73
N ILE A 25 16.71 -6.21 2.69
CA ILE A 25 17.09 -5.03 1.89
C ILE A 25 15.93 -4.47 1.08
N THR A 26 15.04 -5.32 0.57
CA THR A 26 13.84 -4.87 -0.16
C THR A 26 12.80 -4.29 0.80
N TRP A 27 12.67 -4.85 1.99
CA TRP A 27 11.82 -4.34 3.06
C TRP A 27 12.29 -2.93 3.50
N LEU A 28 13.60 -2.76 3.77
CA LEU A 28 14.20 -1.46 4.09
C LEU A 28 14.04 -0.44 2.96
N ALA A 29 14.24 -0.85 1.71
CA ALA A 29 14.09 0.03 0.55
C ALA A 29 12.67 0.56 0.43
N TYR A 30 11.65 -0.29 0.62
CA TYR A 30 10.27 0.16 0.58
C TYR A 30 9.90 1.05 1.80
N ALA A 31 10.36 0.69 2.99
CA ALA A 31 10.19 1.52 4.18
C ALA A 31 10.86 2.90 4.02
N ALA A 32 12.05 2.95 3.38
CA ALA A 32 12.77 4.20 3.13
C ALA A 32 11.99 5.19 2.26
N PHE A 33 11.23 4.74 1.25
CA PHE A 33 10.37 5.63 0.47
C PHE A 33 9.39 6.42 1.32
N TYR A 34 8.97 5.88 2.47
CA TYR A 34 8.04 6.59 3.35
C TYR A 34 8.67 7.83 4.01
N PHE A 35 9.99 7.87 4.19
CA PHE A 35 10.65 9.05 4.75
C PHE A 35 10.44 10.26 3.84
N THR A 36 10.74 10.17 2.56
CA THR A 36 10.50 11.27 1.62
C THR A 36 9.00 11.50 1.34
N ARG A 37 8.16 10.46 1.43
CA ARG A 37 6.69 10.58 1.29
C ARG A 37 6.06 11.39 2.42
N LYS A 38 6.54 11.21 3.64
CA LYS A 38 6.01 11.88 4.84
C LYS A 38 6.65 13.25 5.10
N ALA A 39 7.78 13.57 4.46
CA ALA A 39 8.50 14.82 4.66
C ALA A 39 7.61 16.04 4.43
N PHE A 40 6.86 16.09 3.34
CA PHE A 40 5.96 17.21 3.05
C PHE A 40 4.79 17.31 4.04
N SER A 41 4.22 16.18 4.49
CA SER A 41 3.16 16.16 5.51
C SER A 41 3.60 16.86 6.82
N VAL A 42 4.86 16.70 7.21
CA VAL A 42 5.46 17.34 8.39
C VAL A 42 5.84 18.79 8.08
N ALA A 43 6.48 19.02 6.92
CA ALA A 43 6.95 20.35 6.52
C ALA A 43 5.82 21.38 6.39
N LYS A 44 4.60 20.97 6.03
CA LYS A 44 3.40 21.82 5.96
C LYS A 44 3.20 22.68 7.23
N LEU A 45 3.52 22.13 8.41
CA LEU A 45 3.40 22.86 9.69
C LEU A 45 4.33 24.09 9.77
N GLY A 46 5.50 24.00 9.16
CA GLY A 46 6.46 25.11 9.15
C GLY A 46 6.29 26.02 7.94
N ILE A 47 5.94 25.45 6.79
CA ILE A 47 5.68 26.20 5.55
C ILE A 47 4.51 27.18 5.74
N ALA A 48 3.46 26.77 6.45
CA ALA A 48 2.31 27.64 6.75
C ALA A 48 2.65 28.89 7.57
N GLU A 49 3.79 28.89 8.25
CA GLU A 49 4.27 30.00 9.09
C GLU A 49 5.51 30.70 8.51
N ASP A 50 6.02 30.25 7.35
CA ASP A 50 7.24 30.81 6.74
C ASP A 50 6.89 31.99 5.82
N PRO A 51 7.20 33.24 6.20
CA PRO A 51 6.90 34.43 5.39
C PRO A 51 7.66 34.45 4.06
N SER A 52 8.74 33.68 3.92
CA SER A 52 9.55 33.61 2.69
C SER A 52 8.99 32.63 1.66
N PHE A 53 8.04 31.78 2.07
CA PHE A 53 7.42 30.79 1.20
C PHE A 53 5.93 30.66 1.51
N GLU A 54 5.17 31.64 1.07
CA GLU A 54 3.72 31.69 1.27
C GLU A 54 3.02 30.64 0.39
N LEU A 55 2.73 29.46 0.97
CA LEU A 55 1.84 28.46 0.41
C LEU A 55 0.56 28.41 1.23
N ASP A 56 -0.55 28.73 0.58
CA ASP A 56 -1.85 28.51 1.18
C ASP A 56 -2.19 27.01 1.26
N LYS A 57 -3.22 26.69 2.00
CA LYS A 57 -3.64 25.32 2.25
C LYS A 57 -4.10 24.62 0.97
N SER A 58 -4.70 25.37 0.03
CA SER A 58 -5.15 24.84 -1.26
C SER A 58 -3.97 24.48 -2.17
N ALA A 59 -2.95 25.32 -2.26
CA ALA A 59 -1.72 25.00 -2.99
C ALA A 59 -1.01 23.76 -2.44
N MET A 60 -0.98 23.59 -1.11
CA MET A 60 -0.44 22.38 -0.49
C MET A 60 -1.25 21.12 -0.85
N ALA A 61 -2.58 21.25 -0.99
CA ALA A 61 -3.44 20.14 -1.40
C ALA A 61 -3.25 19.80 -2.88
N ASP A 62 -3.10 20.81 -3.75
CA ASP A 62 -2.81 20.61 -5.17
C ASP A 62 -1.48 19.89 -5.37
N LEU A 63 -0.45 20.20 -4.56
CA LEU A 63 0.81 19.48 -4.55
C LEU A 63 0.65 18.02 -4.16
N ASP A 64 -0.15 17.70 -3.13
CA ASP A 64 -0.48 16.31 -2.77
C ASP A 64 -1.24 15.60 -3.90
N ALA A 65 -2.19 16.27 -4.55
CA ALA A 65 -2.94 15.70 -5.67
C ALA A 65 -2.03 15.42 -6.87
N LEU A 66 -1.09 16.32 -7.20
CA LEU A 66 -0.08 16.11 -8.24
C LEU A 66 0.80 14.88 -7.93
N TYR A 67 1.26 14.77 -6.68
CA TYR A 67 2.03 13.61 -6.22
C TYR A 67 1.24 12.30 -6.40
N LEU A 68 -0.01 12.26 -5.94
CA LEU A 68 -0.84 11.05 -5.99
C LEU A 68 -1.24 10.67 -7.42
N ALA A 69 -1.53 11.65 -8.28
CA ALA A 69 -1.80 11.43 -9.68
C ALA A 69 -0.57 10.86 -10.40
N ALA A 70 0.61 11.47 -10.20
CA ALA A 70 1.87 10.97 -10.75
C ALA A 70 2.20 9.56 -10.23
N TYR A 71 1.97 9.30 -8.94
CA TYR A 71 2.14 7.98 -8.34
C TYR A 71 1.22 6.94 -8.99
N ALA A 72 -0.06 7.27 -9.22
CA ALA A 72 -1.01 6.38 -9.89
C ALA A 72 -0.56 6.04 -11.32
N VAL A 73 -0.14 7.05 -12.10
CA VAL A 73 0.40 6.84 -13.46
C VAL A 73 1.65 5.96 -13.42
N GLY A 74 2.58 6.25 -12.51
CA GLY A 74 3.82 5.49 -12.36
C GLY A 74 3.58 4.01 -12.00
N GLN A 75 2.55 3.69 -11.25
CA GLN A 75 2.18 2.30 -10.92
C GLN A 75 1.97 1.44 -12.18
N PHE A 76 1.33 1.99 -13.21
CA PHE A 76 1.13 1.28 -14.48
C PHE A 76 2.42 1.18 -15.29
N MET A 77 3.22 2.24 -15.31
CA MET A 77 4.43 2.31 -16.13
C MET A 77 5.54 1.37 -15.61
N TRP A 78 5.78 1.37 -14.30
CA TRP A 78 6.95 0.69 -13.74
C TRP A 78 6.84 -0.83 -13.73
N GLY A 79 5.64 -1.39 -13.81
CA GLY A 79 5.45 -2.82 -14.04
C GLY A 79 6.15 -3.28 -15.31
N VAL A 80 5.93 -2.56 -16.41
CA VAL A 80 6.53 -2.83 -17.72
C VAL A 80 8.03 -2.54 -17.73
N PHE A 81 8.45 -1.42 -17.15
CA PHE A 81 9.87 -1.05 -17.12
C PHE A 81 10.72 -1.96 -16.23
N ALA A 82 10.17 -2.46 -15.12
CA ALA A 82 10.84 -3.44 -14.27
C ALA A 82 11.07 -4.78 -14.99
N ASP A 83 10.21 -5.13 -15.96
CA ASP A 83 10.43 -6.30 -16.82
C ASP A 83 11.57 -6.11 -17.80
N ARG A 84 11.70 -4.90 -18.36
CA ARG A 84 12.70 -4.58 -19.39
C ARG A 84 14.09 -4.28 -18.80
N PHE A 85 14.18 -3.46 -17.76
CA PHE A 85 15.42 -2.93 -17.20
C PHE A 85 15.90 -3.66 -15.94
N GLY A 86 15.05 -4.54 -15.39
CA GLY A 86 15.32 -5.25 -14.15
C GLY A 86 14.97 -4.43 -12.90
N THR A 87 14.53 -5.14 -11.87
CA THR A 87 14.08 -4.54 -10.60
C THR A 87 15.12 -3.66 -9.92
N ARG A 88 16.41 -4.09 -9.96
CA ARG A 88 17.51 -3.39 -9.31
C ARG A 88 17.68 -1.96 -9.82
N VAL A 89 17.74 -1.79 -11.14
CA VAL A 89 17.95 -0.49 -11.79
C VAL A 89 16.76 0.42 -11.55
N VAL A 90 15.54 -0.09 -11.72
CA VAL A 90 14.30 0.68 -11.58
C VAL A 90 14.11 1.17 -10.14
N VAL A 91 14.27 0.30 -9.15
CA VAL A 91 14.05 0.68 -7.73
C VAL A 91 15.18 1.58 -7.22
N LEU A 92 16.45 1.29 -7.57
CA LEU A 92 17.56 2.14 -7.20
C LEU A 92 17.41 3.54 -7.81
N GLY A 93 17.06 3.62 -9.10
CA GLY A 93 16.73 4.88 -9.76
C GLY A 93 15.60 5.64 -9.04
N GLY A 94 14.54 4.93 -8.64
CA GLY A 94 13.45 5.50 -7.85
C GLY A 94 13.90 6.05 -6.50
N LEU A 95 14.74 5.31 -5.74
CA LEU A 95 15.29 5.78 -4.46
C LEU A 95 16.15 7.05 -4.64
N LEU A 96 17.08 7.03 -5.60
CA LEU A 96 17.95 8.17 -5.87
C LEU A 96 17.18 9.40 -6.34
N THR A 97 16.24 9.23 -7.26
CA THR A 97 15.39 10.31 -7.77
C THR A 97 14.49 10.87 -6.67
N SER A 98 13.92 10.01 -5.81
CA SER A 98 13.12 10.45 -4.67
C SER A 98 13.94 11.24 -3.65
N ALA A 99 15.17 10.79 -3.36
CA ALA A 99 16.08 11.52 -2.47
C ALA A 99 16.49 12.86 -3.07
N LEU A 100 16.84 12.91 -4.37
CA LEU A 100 17.21 14.14 -5.07
C LEU A 100 16.05 15.16 -5.05
N ALA A 101 14.84 14.73 -5.36
CA ALA A 101 13.66 15.60 -5.31
C ALA A 101 13.42 16.16 -3.90
N ALA A 102 13.63 15.34 -2.84
CA ALA A 102 13.54 15.81 -1.46
C ALA A 102 14.65 16.81 -1.12
N LEU A 103 15.90 16.58 -1.57
CA LEU A 103 16.99 17.57 -1.39
C LEU A 103 16.66 18.90 -2.08
N VAL A 104 16.12 18.86 -3.30
CA VAL A 104 15.71 20.06 -4.03
C VAL A 104 14.60 20.82 -3.27
N MET A 105 13.56 20.11 -2.77
CA MET A 105 12.50 20.75 -1.96
C MET A 105 13.00 21.31 -0.63
N GLY A 106 14.01 20.67 -0.02
CA GLY A 106 14.65 21.20 1.19
C GLY A 106 15.54 22.41 0.96
N THR A 107 15.96 22.68 -0.27
CA THR A 107 16.87 23.80 -0.60
C THR A 107 16.16 24.97 -1.29
N PHE A 108 15.16 24.70 -2.13
CA PHE A 108 14.48 25.71 -2.94
C PHE A 108 13.00 25.80 -2.56
N ALA A 109 12.61 26.89 -1.94
CA ALA A 109 11.24 27.15 -1.49
C ALA A 109 10.46 27.96 -2.53
N THR A 110 10.06 27.32 -3.64
CA THR A 110 9.20 27.94 -4.66
C THR A 110 8.14 26.97 -5.14
N LEU A 111 6.92 27.45 -5.41
CA LEU A 111 5.79 26.62 -5.81
C LEU A 111 6.06 25.81 -7.10
N PRO A 112 6.65 26.36 -8.19
CA PRO A 112 6.93 25.58 -9.39
C PRO A 112 7.91 24.43 -9.16
N ILE A 113 8.94 24.66 -8.33
CA ILE A 113 9.90 23.62 -7.98
C ILE A 113 9.23 22.52 -7.14
N PHE A 114 8.41 22.91 -6.15
CA PHE A 114 7.64 21.94 -5.37
C PHE A 114 6.71 21.11 -6.26
N ALA A 115 5.96 21.75 -7.17
CA ALA A 115 5.07 21.05 -8.10
C ALA A 115 5.82 20.03 -8.98
N ALA A 116 6.95 20.44 -9.57
CA ALA A 116 7.79 19.55 -10.37
C ALA A 116 8.35 18.38 -9.52
N CYS A 117 8.85 18.69 -8.31
CA CYS A 117 9.39 17.69 -7.39
C CYS A 117 8.30 16.71 -6.91
N MET A 118 7.07 17.15 -6.67
CA MET A 118 5.96 16.28 -6.26
C MET A 118 5.57 15.30 -7.38
N VAL A 119 5.56 15.73 -8.65
CA VAL A 119 5.37 14.82 -9.78
C VAL A 119 6.52 13.81 -9.86
N VAL A 120 7.75 14.27 -9.75
CA VAL A 120 8.95 13.42 -9.76
C VAL A 120 8.92 12.43 -8.60
N GLN A 121 8.55 12.87 -7.38
CA GLN A 121 8.38 12.02 -6.20
C GLN A 121 7.32 10.94 -6.43
N GLY A 122 6.16 11.30 -6.98
CA GLY A 122 5.08 10.35 -7.29
C GLY A 122 5.57 9.25 -8.23
N LEU A 123 6.19 9.64 -9.35
CA LEU A 123 6.75 8.69 -10.31
C LEU A 123 7.88 7.84 -9.69
N ALA A 124 8.82 8.45 -8.96
CA ALA A 124 9.94 7.75 -8.37
C ALA A 124 9.52 6.71 -7.32
N GLN A 125 8.60 7.08 -6.42
CA GLN A 125 8.18 6.20 -5.32
C GLN A 125 7.27 5.05 -5.78
N SER A 126 6.57 5.21 -6.90
CA SER A 126 5.75 4.15 -7.48
C SER A 126 6.58 2.98 -8.07
N THR A 127 7.89 3.15 -8.27
CA THR A 127 8.82 2.06 -8.66
C THR A 127 8.90 0.94 -7.63
N GLY A 128 8.65 1.26 -6.34
CA GLY A 128 8.96 0.38 -5.23
C GLY A 128 8.08 -0.88 -5.20
N TRP A 129 6.76 -0.72 -5.21
CA TRP A 129 5.85 -1.85 -4.94
C TRP A 129 5.98 -2.97 -5.98
N SER A 130 5.75 -2.67 -7.25
CA SER A 130 5.77 -3.66 -8.32
C SER A 130 7.15 -4.30 -8.50
N GLY A 131 8.22 -3.49 -8.46
CA GLY A 131 9.59 -3.97 -8.59
C GLY A 131 10.01 -4.89 -7.45
N LEU A 132 9.76 -4.50 -6.20
CA LEU A 132 10.21 -5.27 -5.04
C LEU A 132 9.36 -6.53 -4.80
N CYS A 133 8.04 -6.49 -5.06
CA CYS A 133 7.21 -7.69 -5.05
C CYS A 133 7.69 -8.73 -6.06
N LYS A 134 8.08 -8.29 -7.28
CA LYS A 134 8.68 -9.16 -8.29
C LYS A 134 10.00 -9.76 -7.82
N ASN A 135 10.84 -8.95 -7.17
CA ASN A 135 12.12 -9.42 -6.63
C ASN A 135 11.92 -10.50 -5.55
N ILE A 136 11.01 -10.29 -4.61
CA ILE A 136 10.62 -11.32 -3.62
C ILE A 136 10.13 -12.59 -4.34
N GLY A 137 9.26 -12.43 -5.35
CA GLY A 137 8.75 -13.55 -6.14
C GLY A 137 9.83 -14.39 -6.85
N ALA A 138 11.00 -13.81 -7.16
CA ALA A 138 12.10 -14.52 -7.78
C ALA A 138 12.89 -15.41 -6.79
N PHE A 139 12.93 -15.06 -5.51
CA PHE A 139 13.70 -15.78 -4.47
C PHE A 139 12.86 -16.75 -3.64
N PHE A 140 11.52 -16.69 -3.74
CA PHE A 140 10.61 -17.49 -2.93
C PHE A 140 9.64 -18.28 -3.80
N ALA A 141 9.43 -19.55 -3.44
CA ALA A 141 8.54 -20.44 -4.17
C ALA A 141 7.07 -20.01 -4.06
N THR A 142 6.25 -20.37 -5.05
CA THR A 142 4.85 -19.95 -5.14
C THR A 142 4.04 -20.32 -3.90
N TYR A 143 4.29 -21.49 -3.30
CA TYR A 143 3.56 -21.94 -2.10
C TYR A 143 3.88 -21.13 -0.83
N GLU A 144 5.04 -20.45 -0.76
CA GLU A 144 5.45 -19.63 0.40
C GLU A 144 5.29 -18.13 0.18
N ARG A 145 5.14 -17.68 -1.08
CA ARG A 145 5.06 -16.25 -1.46
C ARG A 145 4.00 -15.48 -0.69
N GLY A 146 2.84 -16.09 -0.45
CA GLY A 146 1.75 -15.44 0.28
C GLY A 146 2.15 -15.03 1.70
N ARG A 147 2.80 -15.93 2.45
CA ARG A 147 3.31 -15.65 3.81
C ARG A 147 4.42 -14.62 3.79
N VAL A 148 5.36 -14.77 2.86
CA VAL A 148 6.52 -13.87 2.74
C VAL A 148 6.09 -12.47 2.38
N LEU A 149 5.23 -12.29 1.37
CA LEU A 149 4.70 -10.98 0.98
C LEU A 149 3.80 -10.37 2.07
N GLY A 150 3.05 -11.19 2.80
CA GLY A 150 2.27 -10.73 3.94
C GLY A 150 3.14 -10.14 5.05
N LEU A 151 4.23 -10.82 5.41
CA LEU A 151 5.21 -10.31 6.37
C LEU A 151 5.98 -9.12 5.79
N TRP A 152 6.40 -9.20 4.52
CA TRP A 152 7.14 -8.15 3.85
C TRP A 152 6.33 -6.84 3.75
N SER A 153 5.02 -6.92 3.55
CA SER A 153 4.16 -5.74 3.44
C SER A 153 4.13 -4.88 4.73
N THR A 154 4.58 -5.40 5.87
CA THR A 154 4.73 -4.59 7.10
C THR A 154 5.69 -3.41 6.92
N CYS A 155 6.54 -3.42 5.86
CA CYS A 155 7.48 -2.35 5.54
C CYS A 155 6.80 -0.98 5.38
N TYR A 156 5.61 -0.92 4.79
CA TYR A 156 4.93 0.36 4.59
C TYR A 156 4.34 0.92 5.89
N ALA A 157 3.82 0.07 6.76
CA ALA A 157 3.31 0.52 8.06
C ALA A 157 4.46 0.96 8.97
N PHE A 158 5.57 0.20 9.00
CA PHE A 158 6.77 0.59 9.73
C PHE A 158 7.37 1.89 9.19
N GLY A 159 7.48 2.01 7.85
CA GLY A 159 7.98 3.23 7.22
C GLY A 159 7.15 4.46 7.61
N GLY A 160 5.80 4.36 7.55
CA GLY A 160 4.90 5.42 7.98
C GLY A 160 5.02 5.75 9.46
N LEU A 161 5.11 4.71 10.31
CA LEU A 161 5.26 4.84 11.76
C LEU A 161 6.52 5.60 12.17
N VAL A 162 7.65 5.33 11.52
CA VAL A 162 8.96 5.91 11.90
C VAL A 162 9.23 7.23 11.19
N ALA A 163 8.83 7.36 9.93
CA ALA A 163 9.18 8.51 9.10
C ALA A 163 8.60 9.84 9.63
N THR A 164 7.34 9.85 10.05
CA THR A 164 6.68 11.08 10.51
C THR A 164 7.27 11.63 11.81
N PRO A 165 7.45 10.82 12.89
CA PRO A 165 8.13 11.24 14.10
C PRO A 165 9.57 11.68 13.85
N PHE A 166 10.32 10.94 13.01
CA PHE A 166 11.69 11.25 12.67
C PHE A 166 11.80 12.62 11.98
N ALA A 167 11.01 12.84 10.93
CA ALA A 167 10.99 14.13 10.22
C ALA A 167 10.57 15.29 11.15
N GLY A 168 9.55 15.07 11.99
CA GLY A 168 9.09 16.07 12.97
C GLY A 168 10.15 16.40 14.02
N TRP A 169 10.86 15.39 14.51
CA TRP A 169 11.95 15.59 15.46
C TRP A 169 13.12 16.34 14.83
N CYS A 170 13.54 15.99 13.62
CA CYS A 170 14.61 16.69 12.91
C CYS A 170 14.23 18.15 12.62
N ALA A 171 13.03 18.40 12.12
CA ALA A 171 12.58 19.73 11.73
C ALA A 171 12.30 20.65 12.92
N TYR A 172 11.61 20.18 13.95
CA TYR A 172 11.05 21.07 14.99
C TYR A 172 11.71 20.95 16.36
N ARG A 173 12.48 19.88 16.62
CA ARG A 173 13.22 19.71 17.88
C ARG A 173 14.70 20.03 17.73
N LEU A 174 15.34 19.58 16.64
CA LEU A 174 16.78 19.75 16.44
C LEU A 174 17.14 21.11 15.82
N THR A 175 16.43 21.50 14.76
CA THR A 175 16.86 22.63 13.91
C THR A 175 15.89 23.80 13.89
N HIS A 176 14.65 23.62 14.29
CA HIS A 176 13.56 24.61 14.16
C HIS A 176 13.33 25.09 12.72
N ASP A 177 13.67 24.26 11.73
CA ASP A 177 13.52 24.55 10.30
C ASP A 177 12.79 23.40 9.61
N TRP A 178 11.66 23.69 8.97
CA TRP A 178 10.85 22.72 8.24
C TRP A 178 11.61 22.05 7.07
N ARG A 179 12.62 22.72 6.51
CA ARG A 179 13.45 22.19 5.42
C ARG A 179 14.17 20.92 5.81
N MET A 180 14.47 20.77 7.10
CA MET A 180 15.12 19.58 7.62
C MET A 180 14.24 18.34 7.58
N ALA A 181 12.91 18.47 7.49
CA ALA A 181 12.04 17.32 7.22
C ALA A 181 12.39 16.65 5.87
N PHE A 182 12.73 17.42 4.85
CA PHE A 182 13.14 16.91 3.55
C PHE A 182 14.60 16.44 3.55
N LEU A 183 15.53 17.27 4.06
CA LEU A 183 16.96 16.99 4.02
C LEU A 183 17.33 15.73 4.82
N SER A 184 16.82 15.60 6.04
CA SER A 184 17.05 14.42 6.87
C SER A 184 16.42 13.15 6.27
N SER A 185 15.21 13.26 5.74
CA SER A 185 14.54 12.17 5.04
C SER A 185 15.31 11.71 3.80
N ALA A 186 15.83 12.65 3.00
CA ALA A 186 16.68 12.35 1.86
C ALA A 186 17.96 11.63 2.29
N GLY A 187 18.58 12.03 3.41
CA GLY A 187 19.75 11.35 3.97
C GLY A 187 19.48 9.89 4.30
N VAL A 188 18.34 9.58 4.91
CA VAL A 188 17.92 8.19 5.18
C VAL A 188 17.75 7.39 3.87
N VAL A 189 17.04 7.97 2.89
CA VAL A 189 16.82 7.29 1.61
C VAL A 189 18.13 7.05 0.86
N LEU A 190 19.07 8.01 0.86
CA LEU A 190 20.39 7.85 0.26
C LEU A 190 21.21 6.76 0.96
N ALA A 191 21.21 6.71 2.29
CA ALA A 191 21.89 5.65 3.03
C ALA A 191 21.32 4.26 2.67
N VAL A 192 20.00 4.13 2.59
CA VAL A 192 19.36 2.88 2.18
C VAL A 192 19.62 2.59 0.69
N ALA A 193 19.67 3.59 -0.20
CA ALA A 193 20.01 3.40 -1.61
C ALA A 193 21.43 2.85 -1.79
N VAL A 194 22.37 3.31 -0.99
CA VAL A 194 23.76 2.77 -0.96
C VAL A 194 23.74 1.31 -0.51
N LEU A 195 23.07 0.97 0.57
CA LEU A 195 22.92 -0.42 1.03
C LEU A 195 22.24 -1.29 -0.04
N PHE A 196 21.17 -0.77 -0.66
CA PHE A 196 20.44 -1.45 -1.72
C PHE A 196 21.34 -1.71 -2.93
N PHE A 197 22.16 -0.74 -3.33
CA PHE A 197 23.11 -0.90 -4.43
C PHE A 197 24.09 -2.07 -4.20
N PHE A 198 24.62 -2.24 -3.00
CA PHE A 198 25.57 -3.31 -2.70
C PHE A 198 24.92 -4.66 -2.44
N LEU A 199 23.78 -4.68 -1.73
CA LEU A 199 23.19 -5.90 -1.19
C LEU A 199 22.07 -6.52 -2.05
N GLN A 200 21.40 -5.74 -2.91
CA GLN A 200 20.29 -6.24 -3.71
C GLN A 200 20.79 -6.98 -4.95
N ARG A 201 20.09 -8.07 -5.29
CA ARG A 201 20.21 -8.83 -6.55
C ARG A 201 18.82 -9.12 -7.09
N SER A 202 18.68 -9.12 -8.42
CA SER A 202 17.37 -9.25 -9.04
C SER A 202 16.88 -10.69 -9.08
N ARG A 203 17.77 -11.65 -9.25
CA ARG A 203 17.45 -13.08 -9.38
C ARG A 203 18.50 -13.96 -8.69
N PRO A 204 18.15 -15.21 -8.29
CA PRO A 204 19.10 -16.17 -7.74
C PRO A 204 20.28 -16.45 -8.69
N GLN A 205 20.03 -16.43 -10.01
CA GLN A 205 21.07 -16.65 -11.03
C GLN A 205 22.19 -15.58 -11.00
N ASP A 206 21.87 -14.35 -10.57
CA ASP A 206 22.85 -13.26 -10.44
C ASP A 206 23.93 -13.57 -9.38
N VAL A 207 23.70 -14.57 -8.56
CA VAL A 207 24.62 -15.03 -7.49
C VAL A 207 25.03 -16.50 -7.65
N GLY A 208 24.88 -17.05 -8.85
CA GLY A 208 25.29 -18.42 -9.17
C GLY A 208 24.40 -19.52 -8.58
N LEU A 209 23.18 -19.18 -8.16
CA LEU A 209 22.19 -20.14 -7.66
C LEU A 209 21.19 -20.53 -8.76
N PRO A 210 20.69 -21.77 -8.76
CA PRO A 210 19.63 -22.16 -9.68
C PRO A 210 18.34 -21.37 -9.40
N PRO A 211 17.44 -21.24 -10.39
CA PRO A 211 16.11 -20.65 -10.17
C PRO A 211 15.36 -21.46 -9.12
N VAL A 212 14.61 -20.78 -8.25
CA VAL A 212 13.86 -21.41 -7.14
C VAL A 212 12.75 -22.32 -7.66
N GLU A 213 12.12 -21.90 -8.75
CA GLU A 213 11.19 -22.72 -9.53
C GLU A 213 11.76 -22.79 -10.95
N ALA A 214 11.77 -24.00 -11.54
CA ALA A 214 12.02 -24.10 -12.96
C ALA A 214 11.03 -23.16 -13.66
N GLU A 215 11.51 -22.16 -14.40
CA GLU A 215 10.66 -21.42 -15.30
C GLU A 215 10.02 -22.47 -16.22
N ALA A 216 8.80 -22.88 -15.87
CA ALA A 216 7.97 -23.58 -16.83
C ALA A 216 7.82 -22.56 -17.95
N ALA A 217 8.58 -22.78 -19.03
CA ALA A 217 8.37 -22.01 -20.25
C ALA A 217 6.87 -22.11 -20.52
N PRO A 218 6.15 -20.98 -20.67
CA PRO A 218 4.75 -21.06 -21.03
C PRO A 218 4.67 -21.99 -22.23
N PRO A 219 3.78 -23.00 -22.22
CA PRO A 219 3.67 -23.92 -23.33
C PRO A 219 3.60 -23.07 -24.60
N ALA A 220 4.38 -23.45 -25.62
CA ALA A 220 4.57 -22.67 -26.86
C ALA A 220 3.23 -22.26 -27.52
N ASN A 221 2.13 -22.92 -27.13
CA ASN A 221 0.77 -22.67 -27.55
C ASN A 221 -0.15 -22.11 -26.45
N ALA A 222 0.37 -21.60 -25.31
CA ALA A 222 -0.50 -20.93 -24.36
C ALA A 222 -1.13 -19.70 -25.03
N PRO A 223 -2.44 -19.56 -25.08
CA PRO A 223 -3.08 -18.37 -25.61
C PRO A 223 -2.56 -17.17 -24.81
N ARG A 224 -2.01 -16.17 -25.50
CA ARG A 224 -1.63 -14.92 -24.84
C ARG A 224 -2.86 -14.39 -24.10
N PRO A 225 -2.74 -14.01 -22.80
CA PRO A 225 -3.88 -13.51 -22.07
C PRO A 225 -4.49 -12.34 -22.85
N ASN A 226 -5.75 -12.49 -23.24
CA ASN A 226 -6.48 -11.43 -23.91
C ASN A 226 -6.88 -10.38 -22.86
N HIS A 227 -5.98 -9.43 -22.59
CA HIS A 227 -6.14 -8.42 -21.55
C HIS A 227 -7.43 -7.60 -21.72
N SER A 228 -7.86 -7.35 -22.95
CA SER A 228 -9.13 -6.63 -23.25
C SER A 228 -10.35 -7.44 -22.79
N GLY A 229 -10.37 -8.73 -23.03
CA GLY A 229 -11.46 -9.62 -22.59
C GLY A 229 -11.49 -9.82 -21.06
N ALA A 230 -10.33 -9.86 -20.41
CA ALA A 230 -10.24 -10.02 -18.96
C ALA A 230 -10.75 -8.78 -18.22
N LEU A 231 -10.42 -7.57 -18.70
CA LEU A 231 -10.93 -6.32 -18.13
C LEU A 231 -12.45 -6.22 -18.25
N LEU A 232 -13.01 -6.54 -19.42
CA LEU A 232 -14.45 -6.51 -19.63
C LEU A 232 -15.19 -7.53 -18.75
N LYS A 233 -14.60 -8.72 -18.55
CA LYS A 233 -15.13 -9.74 -17.61
C LYS A 233 -15.10 -9.23 -16.17
N ALA A 234 -14.02 -8.56 -15.74
CA ALA A 234 -13.92 -7.97 -14.41
C ALA A 234 -14.96 -6.87 -14.21
N LEU A 235 -15.13 -5.97 -15.19
CA LEU A 235 -16.12 -4.88 -15.16
C LEU A 235 -17.58 -5.37 -15.21
N ARG A 236 -17.85 -6.57 -15.70
CA ARG A 236 -19.18 -7.19 -15.68
C ARG A 236 -19.49 -7.95 -14.37
N ASN A 237 -18.49 -8.16 -13.51
CA ASN A 237 -18.69 -8.85 -12.25
C ASN A 237 -19.15 -7.85 -11.17
N PRO A 238 -20.39 -7.95 -10.65
CA PRO A 238 -20.93 -7.00 -9.69
C PRO A 238 -20.14 -6.98 -8.38
N HIS A 239 -19.55 -8.10 -7.95
CA HIS A 239 -18.69 -8.14 -6.77
C HIS A 239 -17.43 -7.30 -6.95
N VAL A 240 -16.78 -7.39 -8.12
CA VAL A 240 -15.56 -6.63 -8.43
C VAL A 240 -15.86 -5.13 -8.53
N LEU A 241 -16.99 -4.77 -9.16
CA LEU A 241 -17.42 -3.37 -9.26
C LEU A 241 -17.68 -2.76 -7.89
N VAL A 242 -18.45 -3.47 -7.04
CA VAL A 242 -18.79 -2.99 -5.68
C VAL A 242 -17.54 -2.88 -4.80
N LEU A 243 -16.61 -3.84 -4.90
CA LEU A 243 -15.32 -3.75 -4.22
C LEU A 243 -14.51 -2.53 -4.69
N GLY A 244 -14.49 -2.25 -6.01
CA GLY A 244 -13.84 -1.06 -6.57
C GLY A 244 -14.42 0.24 -6.03
N ILE A 245 -15.76 0.37 -6.03
CA ILE A 245 -16.45 1.56 -5.49
C ILE A 245 -16.21 1.68 -3.98
N ALA A 246 -16.34 0.60 -3.21
CA ALA A 246 -16.07 0.61 -1.78
C ALA A 246 -14.63 1.04 -1.47
N TYR A 247 -13.68 0.60 -2.28
CA TYR A 247 -12.28 0.97 -2.12
C TYR A 247 -11.99 2.43 -2.51
N PHE A 248 -12.65 2.95 -3.56
CA PHE A 248 -12.63 4.37 -3.89
C PHE A 248 -13.13 5.23 -2.73
N LEU A 249 -14.22 4.82 -2.07
CA LEU A 249 -14.84 5.55 -0.95
C LEU A 249 -14.00 5.47 0.34
N LEU A 250 -13.25 4.38 0.54
CA LEU A 250 -12.43 4.16 1.73
C LEU A 250 -11.10 4.93 1.68
N LYS A 251 -10.47 5.02 0.52
CA LYS A 251 -9.11 5.55 0.34
C LYS A 251 -8.92 7.02 0.75
N PRO A 252 -9.87 7.93 0.53
CA PRO A 252 -9.70 9.34 0.92
C PRO A 252 -9.37 9.51 2.40
N ALA A 253 -10.07 8.84 3.31
CA ALA A 253 -9.82 8.93 4.74
C ALA A 253 -8.39 8.50 5.12
N ARG A 254 -7.89 7.40 4.52
CA ARG A 254 -6.53 6.93 4.75
C ARG A 254 -5.48 7.96 4.32
N TYR A 255 -5.61 8.49 3.11
CA TYR A 255 -4.61 9.40 2.54
C TYR A 255 -4.67 10.80 3.17
N ALA A 256 -5.85 11.24 3.63
CA ALA A 256 -5.95 12.47 4.41
C ALA A 256 -5.16 12.36 5.73
N ILE A 257 -5.34 11.29 6.48
CA ILE A 257 -4.57 11.09 7.72
C ILE A 257 -3.08 10.94 7.42
N LEU A 258 -2.72 10.25 6.33
CA LEU A 258 -1.34 10.02 5.92
C LEU A 258 -0.61 11.33 5.53
N LEU A 259 -1.28 12.22 4.79
CA LEU A 259 -0.67 13.42 4.21
C LEU A 259 -0.94 14.69 5.03
N TRP A 260 -2.04 14.71 5.80
CA TRP A 260 -2.49 15.89 6.55
C TRP A 260 -2.57 15.66 8.05
N GLY A 261 -2.32 14.43 8.53
CA GLY A 261 -2.42 14.09 9.94
C GLY A 261 -1.75 15.10 10.88
N PRO A 262 -0.47 15.47 10.68
CA PRO A 262 0.19 16.49 11.50
C PRO A 262 -0.53 17.85 11.50
N VAL A 263 -0.99 18.29 10.33
CA VAL A 263 -1.68 19.59 10.17
C VAL A 263 -3.02 19.57 10.89
N ILE A 264 -3.82 18.52 10.65
CA ILE A 264 -5.15 18.33 11.28
C ILE A 264 -5.05 18.36 12.81
N ILE A 265 -4.05 17.68 13.36
CA ILE A 265 -3.82 17.66 14.82
C ILE A 265 -3.37 19.02 15.33
N TYR A 266 -2.41 19.66 14.66
CA TYR A 266 -1.87 20.96 15.08
C TYR A 266 -2.92 22.09 15.02
N GLU A 267 -3.76 22.13 13.97
CA GLU A 267 -4.84 23.11 13.82
C GLU A 267 -5.88 23.03 14.95
N ARG A 268 -6.11 21.84 15.50
CA ARG A 268 -7.13 21.60 16.52
C ARG A 268 -6.59 21.55 17.94
N MET A 269 -5.32 21.23 18.10
CA MET A 269 -4.62 21.09 19.38
C MET A 269 -3.24 21.75 19.32
N PRO A 270 -3.15 23.05 19.05
CA PRO A 270 -1.86 23.74 18.87
C PRO A 270 -0.99 23.72 20.15
N GLU A 271 -1.61 23.56 21.32
CA GLU A 271 -0.97 23.48 22.62
C GLU A 271 0.00 22.31 22.77
N ILE A 272 -0.17 21.23 22.01
CA ILE A 272 0.76 20.08 22.06
C ILE A 272 2.05 20.33 21.29
N GLY A 273 2.09 21.38 20.45
CA GLY A 273 3.24 21.75 19.64
C GLY A 273 3.46 20.88 18.40
N LYS A 274 4.30 21.35 17.49
CA LYS A 274 4.55 20.73 16.16
C LYS A 274 5.14 19.33 16.26
N VAL A 275 6.04 19.09 17.22
CA VAL A 275 6.66 17.75 17.39
C VAL A 275 5.61 16.69 17.76
N ALA A 276 4.77 16.99 18.77
CA ALA A 276 3.72 16.04 19.16
C ALA A 276 2.69 15.87 18.05
N SER A 277 2.32 16.94 17.34
CA SER A 277 1.41 16.87 16.19
C SER A 277 1.95 15.99 15.05
N ALA A 278 3.26 15.92 14.86
CA ALA A 278 3.89 15.00 13.92
C ALA A 278 3.90 13.54 14.42
N ILE A 279 3.95 13.31 15.74
CA ILE A 279 4.00 11.98 16.34
C ILE A 279 2.59 11.34 16.46
N VAL A 280 1.60 12.10 16.88
CA VAL A 280 0.24 11.60 17.17
C VAL A 280 -0.39 10.79 16.04
N PRO A 281 -0.30 11.17 14.76
CA PRO A 281 -0.82 10.36 13.65
C PRO A 281 -0.18 8.98 13.51
N SER A 282 0.99 8.74 14.14
CA SER A 282 1.63 7.43 14.13
C SER A 282 0.80 6.35 14.83
N ALA A 283 -0.12 6.72 15.74
CA ALA A 283 -1.08 5.80 16.34
C ALA A 283 -1.93 5.07 15.28
N PHE A 284 -2.31 5.78 14.22
CA PHE A 284 -3.02 5.21 13.07
C PHE A 284 -2.15 4.20 12.31
N GLU A 285 -0.86 4.48 12.15
CA GLU A 285 0.07 3.58 11.44
C GLU A 285 0.40 2.33 12.25
N VAL A 286 0.53 2.45 13.59
CA VAL A 286 0.70 1.27 14.48
C VAL A 286 -0.45 0.30 14.31
N ALA A 287 -1.67 0.80 14.24
CA ALA A 287 -2.87 0.01 14.01
C ALA A 287 -2.88 -0.69 12.64
N GLY A 288 -2.17 -0.13 11.65
CA GLY A 288 -1.98 -0.72 10.33
C GLY A 288 -1.28 -2.08 10.34
N LEU A 289 -0.51 -2.39 11.38
CA LEU A 289 0.10 -3.71 11.58
C LEU A 289 -0.93 -4.73 12.09
N ALA A 290 -1.86 -4.31 12.94
CA ALA A 290 -2.85 -5.18 13.57
C ALA A 290 -4.11 -5.37 12.71
N GLY A 291 -4.59 -4.33 12.04
CA GLY A 291 -5.85 -4.32 11.29
C GLY A 291 -6.02 -5.47 10.29
N PRO A 292 -5.08 -5.68 9.36
CA PRO A 292 -5.14 -6.78 8.40
C PRO A 292 -5.18 -8.18 9.05
N ILE A 293 -4.44 -8.36 10.14
CA ILE A 293 -4.41 -9.63 10.89
C ILE A 293 -5.76 -9.86 11.56
N LEU A 294 -6.29 -8.86 12.25
CA LEU A 294 -7.55 -8.96 12.96
C LEU A 294 -8.74 -9.23 12.03
N ILE A 295 -8.81 -8.54 10.88
CA ILE A 295 -9.89 -8.77 9.92
C ILE A 295 -9.77 -10.12 9.25
N GLY A 296 -8.55 -10.60 8.96
CA GLY A 296 -8.30 -11.92 8.42
C GLY A 296 -8.78 -13.00 9.39
N LEU A 297 -8.39 -12.92 10.66
CA LEU A 297 -8.83 -13.83 11.70
C LEU A 297 -10.34 -13.78 11.91
N ALA A 298 -10.95 -12.60 11.92
CA ALA A 298 -12.39 -12.44 12.01
C ALA A 298 -13.11 -13.07 10.82
N SER A 299 -12.64 -12.82 9.59
CA SER A 299 -13.20 -13.42 8.38
C SER A 299 -13.16 -14.95 8.43
N ASP A 300 -12.03 -15.53 8.82
CA ASP A 300 -11.83 -16.97 8.78
C ASP A 300 -12.53 -17.69 9.96
N LYS A 301 -12.38 -17.18 11.20
CA LYS A 301 -12.90 -17.85 12.40
C LYS A 301 -14.36 -17.53 12.71
N LEU A 302 -14.80 -16.27 12.53
CA LEU A 302 -16.16 -15.85 12.89
C LEU A 302 -17.14 -16.00 11.74
N PHE A 303 -16.67 -15.79 10.50
CA PHE A 303 -17.54 -15.76 9.32
C PHE A 303 -17.30 -16.91 8.34
N GLY A 304 -16.50 -17.93 8.68
CA GLY A 304 -16.26 -19.09 7.83
C GLY A 304 -15.69 -18.71 6.46
N ALA A 305 -14.67 -17.87 6.44
CA ALA A 305 -14.00 -17.32 5.26
C ALA A 305 -14.87 -16.44 4.34
N ARG A 306 -16.03 -15.97 4.83
CA ARG A 306 -16.81 -14.94 4.12
C ARG A 306 -16.15 -13.58 4.34
N ARG A 307 -15.68 -12.95 3.25
CA ARG A 307 -14.91 -11.70 3.30
C ARG A 307 -15.79 -10.48 3.58
N MET A 308 -17.00 -10.45 3.01
CA MET A 308 -17.89 -9.29 3.07
C MET A 308 -18.37 -8.93 4.47
N PRO A 309 -18.81 -9.88 5.35
CA PRO A 309 -19.23 -9.53 6.71
C PRO A 309 -18.15 -8.83 7.54
N ALA A 310 -16.90 -9.32 7.44
CA ALA A 310 -15.78 -8.73 8.15
C ALA A 310 -15.51 -7.30 7.67
N CYS A 311 -15.57 -7.04 6.35
CA CYS A 311 -15.43 -5.70 5.78
C CYS A 311 -16.57 -4.77 6.22
N VAL A 312 -17.83 -5.21 6.15
CA VAL A 312 -19.00 -4.41 6.55
C VAL A 312 -18.89 -3.96 8.01
N LEU A 313 -18.62 -4.88 8.93
CA LEU A 313 -18.52 -4.54 10.36
C LEU A 313 -17.32 -3.63 10.65
N SER A 314 -16.20 -3.86 10.00
CA SER A 314 -15.02 -3.01 10.15
C SER A 314 -15.25 -1.59 9.61
N LEU A 315 -15.91 -1.45 8.44
CA LEU A 315 -16.30 -0.15 7.89
C LEU A 315 -17.36 0.57 8.73
N ALA A 316 -18.31 -0.15 9.32
CA ALA A 316 -19.26 0.41 10.27
C ALA A 316 -18.56 0.95 11.53
N ALA A 317 -17.61 0.20 12.08
CA ALA A 317 -16.79 0.64 13.21
C ALA A 317 -15.89 1.84 12.83
N LEU A 318 -15.36 1.88 11.59
CA LEU A 318 -14.64 3.03 11.05
C LEU A 318 -15.55 4.27 11.00
N THR A 319 -16.78 4.12 10.51
CA THR A 319 -17.77 5.21 10.46
C THR A 319 -17.97 5.84 11.84
N VAL A 320 -18.15 5.01 12.88
CA VAL A 320 -18.30 5.49 14.26
C VAL A 320 -17.02 6.20 14.73
N SER A 321 -15.84 5.63 14.47
CA SER A 321 -14.57 6.22 14.88
C SER A 321 -14.32 7.57 14.21
N LEU A 322 -14.64 7.71 12.91
CA LEU A 322 -14.56 8.98 12.16
C LEU A 322 -15.53 10.02 12.68
N ALA A 323 -16.79 9.64 12.98
CA ALA A 323 -17.80 10.54 13.53
C ALA A 323 -17.41 11.08 14.91
N LEU A 324 -16.76 10.28 15.74
CA LEU A 324 -16.32 10.65 17.09
C LEU A 324 -15.01 11.45 17.10
N PHE A 325 -14.25 11.48 16.00
CA PHE A 325 -12.90 12.06 15.99
C PHE A 325 -12.89 13.57 16.19
N VAL A 326 -13.79 14.32 15.51
CA VAL A 326 -13.86 15.78 15.68
C VAL A 326 -14.33 16.18 17.09
N PRO A 327 -15.39 15.58 17.66
CA PRO A 327 -15.75 15.80 19.07
C PRO A 327 -14.60 15.48 20.05
N ALA A 328 -13.83 14.43 19.78
CA ALA A 328 -12.69 14.09 20.62
C ALA A 328 -11.57 15.14 20.56
N MET A 329 -11.28 15.70 19.39
CA MET A 329 -10.34 16.82 19.28
C MET A 329 -10.84 18.07 20.01
N GLN A 330 -12.13 18.37 19.94
CA GLN A 330 -12.74 19.49 20.63
C GLN A 330 -12.73 19.34 22.17
N SER A 331 -12.69 18.11 22.68
CA SER A 331 -12.58 17.84 24.11
C SER A 331 -11.20 18.15 24.69
N GLY A 332 -10.19 18.39 23.84
CA GLY A 332 -8.78 18.61 24.26
C GLY A 332 -8.10 17.35 24.81
N SER A 333 -8.76 16.18 24.80
CA SER A 333 -8.21 14.95 25.35
C SER A 333 -7.31 14.23 24.35
N LEU A 334 -6.01 14.35 24.52
CA LEU A 334 -5.01 13.67 23.69
C LEU A 334 -5.20 12.13 23.71
N TYR A 335 -5.58 11.56 24.86
CA TYR A 335 -5.85 10.12 24.97
C TYR A 335 -7.01 9.66 24.09
N LEU A 336 -8.09 10.44 24.02
CA LEU A 336 -9.22 10.12 23.13
C LEU A 336 -8.82 10.21 21.66
N VAL A 337 -8.08 11.26 21.28
CA VAL A 337 -7.59 11.44 19.92
C VAL A 337 -6.69 10.29 19.49
N VAL A 338 -5.70 9.91 20.31
CA VAL A 338 -4.78 8.80 20.03
C VAL A 338 -5.53 7.48 19.94
N SER A 339 -6.47 7.22 20.87
CA SER A 339 -7.27 5.99 20.89
C SER A 339 -8.16 5.88 19.65
N LEU A 340 -8.80 6.99 19.22
CA LEU A 340 -9.61 7.00 18.01
C LEU A 340 -8.78 6.87 16.75
N LEU A 341 -7.60 7.49 16.66
CA LEU A 341 -6.66 7.28 15.55
C LEU A 341 -6.24 5.81 15.45
N PHE A 342 -5.96 5.17 16.58
CA PHE A 342 -5.65 3.74 16.60
C PHE A 342 -6.85 2.90 16.13
N MET A 343 -8.06 3.16 16.66
CA MET A 343 -9.28 2.46 16.23
C MET A 343 -9.58 2.68 14.75
N MET A 344 -9.44 3.93 14.25
CA MET A 344 -9.58 4.23 12.82
C MET A 344 -8.55 3.44 12.00
N GLY A 345 -7.32 3.34 12.48
CA GLY A 345 -6.29 2.54 11.81
C GLY A 345 -6.66 1.06 11.74
N VAL A 346 -7.03 0.41 12.86
CA VAL A 346 -7.47 -0.99 12.88
C VAL A 346 -8.63 -1.22 11.91
N THR A 347 -9.65 -0.37 12.01
CA THR A 347 -10.91 -0.54 11.26
C THR A 347 -10.80 -0.13 9.80
N LEU A 348 -9.77 0.63 9.40
CA LEU A 348 -9.52 1.04 8.03
C LEU A 348 -8.54 0.09 7.32
N TYR A 349 -7.38 -0.21 7.94
CA TYR A 349 -6.36 -1.06 7.30
C TYR A 349 -6.82 -2.50 7.10
N GLY A 350 -7.74 -2.99 7.96
CA GLY A 350 -8.37 -4.28 7.79
C GLY A 350 -9.09 -4.39 6.44
N PRO A 351 -10.18 -3.63 6.20
CA PRO A 351 -10.87 -3.62 4.92
C PRO A 351 -9.97 -3.21 3.75
N ASP A 352 -9.03 -2.28 3.94
CA ASP A 352 -8.07 -1.85 2.92
C ASP A 352 -7.31 -3.05 2.34
N SER A 353 -6.76 -3.90 3.20
CA SER A 353 -6.03 -5.10 2.77
C SER A 353 -6.94 -6.20 2.22
N MET A 354 -8.12 -6.37 2.80
CA MET A 354 -9.09 -7.40 2.40
C MET A 354 -9.69 -7.09 1.04
N ILE A 355 -10.16 -5.86 0.81
CA ILE A 355 -10.80 -5.42 -0.42
C ILE A 355 -9.80 -5.39 -1.56
N SER A 356 -8.61 -4.82 -1.35
CA SER A 356 -7.58 -4.69 -2.39
C SER A 356 -6.86 -5.99 -2.72
N GLY A 357 -6.90 -6.97 -1.83
CA GLY A 357 -6.21 -8.25 -1.94
C GLY A 357 -7.16 -9.43 -1.99
N ALA A 358 -7.43 -10.05 -0.82
CA ALA A 358 -8.11 -11.32 -0.72
C ALA A 358 -9.49 -11.35 -1.40
N ALA A 359 -10.35 -10.35 -1.15
CA ALA A 359 -11.68 -10.31 -1.75
C ALA A 359 -11.62 -10.09 -3.26
N ALA A 360 -10.75 -9.20 -3.76
CA ALA A 360 -10.60 -8.98 -5.19
C ALA A 360 -10.13 -10.25 -5.93
N ILE A 361 -9.25 -11.05 -5.31
CA ILE A 361 -8.80 -12.34 -5.84
C ILE A 361 -9.91 -13.39 -5.78
N ASP A 362 -10.59 -13.49 -4.63
CA ASP A 362 -11.61 -14.51 -4.37
C ASP A 362 -12.84 -14.37 -5.27
N PHE A 363 -13.23 -13.14 -5.62
CA PHE A 363 -14.35 -12.83 -6.51
C PHE A 363 -13.93 -12.57 -7.96
N GLY A 364 -12.64 -12.41 -8.24
CA GLY A 364 -12.10 -12.49 -9.59
C GLY A 364 -12.19 -13.93 -10.14
N THR A 365 -12.35 -14.08 -11.46
CA THR A 365 -12.19 -15.41 -12.08
C THR A 365 -10.73 -15.81 -12.04
N SER A 366 -10.41 -17.11 -12.05
CA SER A 366 -9.03 -17.62 -12.02
C SER A 366 -8.13 -17.01 -13.12
N GLU A 367 -8.72 -16.68 -14.26
CA GLU A 367 -8.05 -16.04 -15.40
C GLU A 367 -7.97 -14.51 -15.28
N ALA A 368 -8.82 -13.88 -14.47
CA ALA A 368 -8.95 -12.42 -14.34
C ALA A 368 -8.70 -11.90 -12.91
N ALA A 369 -8.18 -12.71 -11.99
CA ALA A 369 -7.91 -12.32 -10.61
C ALA A 369 -6.94 -11.13 -10.53
N GLY A 370 -5.88 -11.14 -11.34
CA GLY A 370 -4.95 -10.02 -11.44
C GLY A 370 -5.59 -8.75 -11.98
N THR A 371 -6.47 -8.88 -12.99
CA THR A 371 -7.21 -7.75 -13.57
C THR A 371 -8.22 -7.18 -12.58
N ALA A 372 -8.93 -8.04 -11.83
CA ALA A 372 -9.87 -7.62 -10.78
C ALA A 372 -9.14 -6.84 -9.66
N THR A 373 -8.02 -7.38 -9.18
CA THR A 373 -7.17 -6.70 -8.18
C THR A 373 -6.64 -5.36 -8.71
N GLY A 374 -6.18 -5.32 -9.97
CA GLY A 374 -5.70 -4.10 -10.62
C GLY A 374 -6.80 -3.05 -10.74
N PHE A 375 -8.02 -3.44 -11.13
CA PHE A 375 -9.17 -2.55 -11.22
C PHE A 375 -9.54 -1.96 -9.85
N VAL A 376 -9.69 -2.81 -8.83
CA VAL A 376 -10.01 -2.37 -7.45
C VAL A 376 -8.95 -1.40 -6.93
N ASN A 377 -7.66 -1.72 -7.12
CA ASN A 377 -6.57 -0.84 -6.70
C ASN A 377 -6.55 0.48 -7.50
N GLY A 378 -6.88 0.45 -8.78
CA GLY A 378 -7.03 1.64 -9.62
C GLY A 378 -8.12 2.57 -9.09
N CYS A 379 -9.31 2.04 -8.76
CA CYS A 379 -10.38 2.81 -8.12
C CYS A 379 -9.91 3.45 -6.81
N GLY A 380 -9.21 2.69 -5.96
CA GLY A 380 -8.64 3.20 -4.72
C GLY A 380 -7.60 4.31 -4.95
N SER A 381 -6.78 4.21 -6.01
CA SER A 381 -5.79 5.24 -6.33
C SER A 381 -6.44 6.57 -6.72
N VAL A 382 -7.55 6.52 -7.47
CA VAL A 382 -8.36 7.72 -7.77
C VAL A 382 -8.96 8.30 -6.48
N GLY A 383 -9.50 7.45 -5.59
CA GLY A 383 -9.99 7.89 -4.28
C GLY A 383 -8.91 8.53 -3.41
N ALA A 384 -7.69 8.03 -3.46
CA ALA A 384 -6.56 8.57 -2.71
C ALA A 384 -6.26 10.04 -3.06
N ILE A 385 -6.45 10.45 -4.33
CA ILE A 385 -6.27 11.84 -4.78
C ILE A 385 -7.21 12.77 -4.00
N LEU A 386 -8.46 12.36 -3.80
CA LEU A 386 -9.41 13.13 -2.99
C LEU A 386 -8.95 13.27 -1.54
N GLY A 387 -8.28 12.26 -0.98
CA GLY A 387 -7.69 12.32 0.37
C GLY A 387 -6.58 13.35 0.52
N GLY A 388 -5.79 13.54 -0.53
CA GLY A 388 -4.79 14.63 -0.60
C GLY A 388 -5.43 16.01 -0.76
N LEU A 389 -6.50 16.09 -1.56
CA LEU A 389 -7.11 17.34 -1.99
C LEU A 389 -8.07 17.94 -0.97
N LEU A 390 -9.02 17.14 -0.46
CA LEU A 390 -10.13 17.63 0.37
C LEU A 390 -9.68 18.45 1.61
N PRO A 391 -8.65 18.03 2.39
CA PRO A 391 -8.26 18.82 3.57
C PRO A 391 -7.70 20.21 3.27
N GLY A 392 -7.32 20.49 2.03
CA GLY A 392 -6.83 21.80 1.62
C GLY A 392 -7.94 22.79 1.28
N TYR A 393 -9.08 22.28 0.83
CA TYR A 393 -10.20 23.12 0.35
C TYR A 393 -11.37 23.22 1.34
N PHE A 394 -11.44 22.29 2.29
CA PHE A 394 -12.51 22.25 3.28
C PHE A 394 -11.95 22.23 4.70
N ASP A 395 -12.74 22.73 5.63
CA ASP A 395 -12.41 22.67 7.05
C ASP A 395 -12.44 21.21 7.57
N THR A 396 -11.74 20.98 8.67
CA THR A 396 -11.58 19.63 9.27
C THR A 396 -12.94 18.96 9.58
N LEU A 397 -13.94 19.72 10.04
CA LEU A 397 -15.26 19.17 10.35
C LEU A 397 -15.94 18.62 9.10
N THR A 398 -15.98 19.42 8.02
CA THR A 398 -16.54 19.02 6.71
C THR A 398 -15.81 17.81 6.14
N VAL A 399 -14.48 17.80 6.19
CA VAL A 399 -13.67 16.67 5.70
C VAL A 399 -13.99 15.37 6.43
N PHE A 400 -14.06 15.39 7.76
CA PHE A 400 -14.40 14.19 8.53
C PHE A 400 -15.86 13.79 8.40
N PHE A 401 -16.77 14.73 8.19
CA PHE A 401 -18.17 14.43 7.85
C PHE A 401 -18.27 13.67 6.50
N VAL A 402 -17.55 14.15 5.48
CA VAL A 402 -17.48 13.48 4.17
C VAL A 402 -16.88 12.08 4.32
N PHE A 403 -15.80 11.91 5.08
CA PHE A 403 -15.20 10.59 5.29
C PHE A 403 -16.11 9.64 6.08
N THR A 404 -16.86 10.16 7.05
CA THR A 404 -17.86 9.38 7.77
C THR A 404 -18.96 8.90 6.83
N ALA A 405 -19.48 9.80 5.99
CA ALA A 405 -20.52 9.47 5.00
C ALA A 405 -20.01 8.46 3.96
N THR A 406 -18.77 8.62 3.44
CA THR A 406 -18.20 7.69 2.47
C THR A 406 -17.89 6.32 3.09
N ALA A 407 -17.42 6.26 4.33
CA ALA A 407 -17.21 4.99 5.05
C ALA A 407 -18.55 4.27 5.31
N LEU A 408 -19.59 5.01 5.71
CA LEU A 408 -20.94 4.45 5.87
C LEU A 408 -21.48 3.92 4.54
N LEU A 409 -21.37 4.71 3.47
CA LEU A 409 -21.80 4.30 2.13
C LEU A 409 -21.04 3.05 1.66
N ALA A 410 -19.73 3.00 1.86
CA ALA A 410 -18.92 1.81 1.55
C ALA A 410 -19.39 0.57 2.32
N SER A 411 -19.70 0.74 3.62
CA SER A 411 -20.26 -0.33 4.44
C SER A 411 -21.60 -0.82 3.88
N LEU A 412 -22.54 0.10 3.62
CA LEU A 412 -23.88 -0.22 3.11
C LEU A 412 -23.83 -0.88 1.73
N LEU A 413 -22.95 -0.45 0.84
CA LEU A 413 -22.75 -1.06 -0.48
C LEU A 413 -22.32 -2.54 -0.42
N LEU A 414 -21.62 -2.95 0.64
CA LEU A 414 -21.20 -4.34 0.81
C LEU A 414 -22.26 -5.22 1.50
N VAL A 415 -23.29 -4.65 2.16
CA VAL A 415 -24.33 -5.41 2.86
C VAL A 415 -25.08 -6.40 1.96
N PRO A 416 -25.51 -6.07 0.72
CA PRO A 416 -26.19 -7.03 -0.15
C PRO A 416 -25.36 -8.27 -0.46
N PHE A 417 -24.02 -8.15 -0.38
CA PHE A 417 -23.07 -9.21 -0.65
C PHE A 417 -22.64 -9.99 0.60
N TRP A 418 -23.27 -9.76 1.74
CA TRP A 418 -22.94 -10.37 3.05
C TRP A 418 -22.76 -11.88 3.00
N ASN A 419 -23.63 -12.59 2.28
CA ASN A 419 -23.62 -14.04 2.20
C ASN A 419 -22.75 -14.59 1.05
N SER A 420 -22.08 -13.74 0.28
CA SER A 420 -21.24 -14.17 -0.83
C SER A 420 -20.06 -15.01 -0.34
N ARG A 421 -19.84 -16.15 -0.97
CA ARG A 421 -18.73 -17.07 -0.66
C ARG A 421 -17.70 -17.05 -1.77
N PRO A 422 -16.39 -17.11 -1.44
CA PRO A 422 -15.34 -17.35 -2.42
C PRO A 422 -15.64 -18.67 -3.18
N GLY A 423 -15.59 -18.62 -4.51
CA GLY A 423 -15.78 -19.83 -5.34
C GLY A 423 -17.21 -20.15 -5.76
N ALA A 424 -18.23 -19.40 -5.33
CA ALA A 424 -19.60 -19.59 -5.85
C ALA A 424 -19.74 -19.26 -7.36
N CYS A 425 -18.73 -18.62 -7.96
CA CYS A 425 -18.59 -18.45 -9.42
C CYS A 425 -17.78 -19.56 -10.11
N ARG A 426 -17.36 -20.59 -9.37
CA ARG A 426 -16.66 -21.76 -9.94
C ARG A 426 -17.66 -22.91 -10.06
N VAL A 427 -17.85 -23.33 -11.33
CA VAL A 427 -18.45 -24.59 -11.74
C VAL A 427 -19.97 -24.57 -11.90
N GLU A 428 -20.42 -24.27 -13.13
CA GLU A 428 -21.42 -25.15 -13.75
C GLU A 428 -20.75 -26.50 -13.97
N PRO A 429 -21.27 -27.60 -13.40
CA PRO A 429 -20.79 -28.91 -13.76
C PRO A 429 -21.18 -29.10 -15.24
N LYS A 430 -20.19 -29.19 -16.13
CA LYS A 430 -20.43 -29.74 -17.46
C LYS A 430 -21.09 -31.07 -17.23
N ALA A 431 -22.37 -31.19 -17.58
CA ALA A 431 -23.08 -32.43 -17.68
C ALA A 431 -22.22 -33.35 -18.55
N HIS A 432 -21.67 -34.38 -17.96
CA HIS A 432 -21.09 -35.46 -18.73
C HIS A 432 -22.24 -36.05 -19.54
N ALA A 433 -22.23 -35.78 -20.85
CA ALA A 433 -23.01 -36.51 -21.83
C ALA A 433 -22.68 -37.97 -21.65
N GLY A 434 -23.70 -38.75 -21.33
CA GLY A 434 -23.60 -40.19 -21.13
C GLY A 434 -23.02 -40.91 -22.34
N GLY A 435 -21.86 -41.52 -22.14
CA GLY A 435 -21.40 -42.61 -23.00
C GLY A 435 -21.92 -43.94 -22.48
N PRO A 436 -22.28 -44.90 -23.33
CA PRO A 436 -22.94 -46.12 -22.92
C PRO A 436 -22.01 -47.06 -22.13
N LEU A 437 -22.51 -47.53 -20.99
CA LEU A 437 -21.90 -48.60 -20.21
C LEU A 437 -21.76 -49.88 -21.07
N LEU A 438 -20.56 -50.21 -21.50
CA LEU A 438 -20.21 -51.52 -21.98
C LEU A 438 -20.08 -52.49 -20.79
N ALA A 439 -21.02 -53.39 -20.71
CA ALA A 439 -21.01 -54.55 -19.82
C ALA A 439 -19.78 -55.43 -20.12
N ALA A 440 -18.86 -55.57 -19.18
CA ALA A 440 -17.80 -56.56 -19.21
C ALA A 440 -18.14 -57.69 -18.24
N GLY A 441 -18.29 -58.90 -18.82
CA GLY A 441 -18.64 -60.11 -18.13
C GLY A 441 -17.60 -60.59 -17.14
N LYS A 442 -18.07 -61.34 -16.13
CA LYS A 442 -17.28 -62.17 -15.23
C LYS A 442 -16.64 -63.36 -15.97
N PRO A 443 -15.38 -63.71 -15.73
CA PRO A 443 -14.91 -65.08 -15.85
C PRO A 443 -14.95 -65.83 -14.51
N ARG A 444 -15.11 -67.11 -14.65
CA ARG A 444 -15.17 -68.11 -13.59
C ARG A 444 -13.95 -68.12 -12.67
#